data_eddec4750125a203b6495ad069865518
#
_entry.id   eddec4750125a203b6495ad069865518
#
_cell.length_a   1.000
_cell.length_b   1.000
_cell.length_c   1.000
_cell.angle_alpha   90.00
_cell.angle_beta   90.00
_cell.angle_gamma   90.00
#
_symmetry.space_group_name_H-M   'P 1'
#
loop_
_entity.id
_entity.type
_entity.pdbx_description
1 polymer ?
#
loop_
_entity_poly.entity_id
_entity_poly.type
_entity_poly.pdbx_seq_one_letter_code
_entity_poly.pdbx_strand_id
1 'polypeptide(L)'
;SVEGFAEEKGVTAKLYKPDDASEEAYLSAVKKAADDGAGMIVMAGSGFAQAVYSAQSAYPDTDFLLIDGVPHDDSSNYATAGNTVSVIFAEEEAGYMAGYAAVKDGYTKLGFIGGQALPEIKRYGYGFVQGAAAAAAETETKVEIDYRYAGASEGSDDVQKLAAQWYDGGTEVIFACGGSVSSSV
;
A
#
# COMPACT_ATOMS: atom_id res chain seq x y z
N SER A 1 10.01 -12.33 -11.15
CA SER A 1 8.90 -13.07 -10.50
C SER A 1 9.46 -14.24 -9.69
N VAL A 2 8.65 -14.81 -8.79
CA VAL A 2 9.01 -16.03 -8.02
C VAL A 2 9.27 -17.20 -8.97
N GLU A 3 8.46 -17.36 -10.00
CA GLU A 3 8.63 -18.39 -11.03
C GLU A 3 9.96 -18.27 -11.76
N GLY A 4 10.34 -17.07 -12.20
CA GLY A 4 11.62 -16.85 -12.86
C GLY A 4 12.83 -17.12 -11.96
N PHE A 5 12.72 -16.78 -10.66
CA PHE A 5 13.73 -17.14 -9.69
C PHE A 5 13.81 -18.66 -9.49
N ALA A 6 12.66 -19.33 -9.39
CA ALA A 6 12.59 -20.78 -9.23
C ALA A 6 13.23 -21.52 -10.43
N GLU A 7 12.94 -21.06 -11.65
CA GLU A 7 13.55 -21.60 -12.87
C GLU A 7 15.08 -21.40 -12.85
N GLU A 8 15.55 -20.21 -12.54
CA GLU A 8 16.99 -19.89 -12.47
C GLU A 8 17.73 -20.75 -11.42
N LYS A 9 17.11 -20.96 -10.26
CA LYS A 9 17.71 -21.69 -9.14
C LYS A 9 17.42 -23.19 -9.11
N GLY A 10 16.59 -23.69 -10.04
CA GLY A 10 16.21 -25.12 -10.10
C GLY A 10 15.38 -25.57 -8.91
N VAL A 11 14.58 -24.69 -8.31
CA VAL A 11 13.64 -24.99 -7.23
C VAL A 11 12.21 -25.00 -7.75
N THR A 12 11.29 -25.69 -7.04
CA THR A 12 9.88 -25.74 -7.42
C THR A 12 9.13 -24.55 -6.85
N ALA A 13 8.37 -23.85 -7.68
CA ALA A 13 7.41 -22.83 -7.25
C ALA A 13 5.98 -23.33 -7.47
N LYS A 14 5.07 -23.00 -6.55
CA LYS A 14 3.64 -23.30 -6.64
C LYS A 14 2.85 -22.07 -6.20
N LEU A 15 1.84 -21.69 -6.99
CA LEU A 15 0.98 -20.55 -6.70
C LEU A 15 -0.22 -21.02 -5.85
N TYR A 16 -0.47 -20.31 -4.77
CA TYR A 16 -1.65 -20.44 -3.92
C TYR A 16 -2.43 -19.12 -3.96
N LYS A 17 -3.57 -19.11 -4.62
CA LYS A 17 -4.41 -17.93 -4.73
C LYS A 17 -5.47 -17.95 -3.63
N PRO A 18 -5.59 -16.93 -2.79
CA PRO A 18 -6.73 -16.79 -1.88
C PRO A 18 -8.06 -16.71 -2.66
N ASP A 19 -9.14 -17.21 -2.09
CA ASP A 19 -10.45 -17.22 -2.74
C ASP A 19 -11.06 -15.82 -2.85
N ASP A 20 -10.76 -14.97 -1.86
CA ASP A 20 -11.14 -13.55 -1.83
C ASP A 20 -10.09 -12.71 -1.05
N ALA A 21 -10.38 -11.45 -0.80
CA ALA A 21 -9.51 -10.53 -0.05
C ALA A 21 -9.82 -10.48 1.46
N SER A 22 -10.34 -11.56 2.03
CA SER A 22 -10.57 -11.68 3.47
C SER A 22 -9.33 -12.21 4.20
N GLU A 23 -9.20 -11.88 5.47
CA GLU A 23 -8.15 -12.40 6.35
C GLU A 23 -8.18 -13.93 6.43
N GLU A 24 -9.38 -14.52 6.51
CA GLU A 24 -9.58 -15.96 6.55
C GLU A 24 -9.06 -16.64 5.26
N ALA A 25 -9.34 -16.07 4.09
CA ALA A 25 -8.85 -16.58 2.81
C ALA A 25 -7.31 -16.46 2.71
N TYR A 26 -6.73 -15.36 3.16
CA TYR A 26 -5.27 -15.18 3.22
C TYR A 26 -4.62 -16.22 4.14
N LEU A 27 -5.16 -16.39 5.36
CA LEU A 27 -4.65 -17.36 6.32
C LEU A 27 -4.79 -18.81 5.79
N SER A 28 -5.91 -19.13 5.15
CA SER A 28 -6.15 -20.45 4.53
C SER A 28 -5.12 -20.75 3.44
N ALA A 29 -4.83 -19.79 2.56
CA ALA A 29 -3.85 -19.95 1.49
C ALA A 29 -2.43 -20.16 2.05
N VAL A 30 -2.04 -19.40 3.08
CA VAL A 30 -0.74 -19.53 3.75
C VAL A 30 -0.60 -20.87 4.44
N LYS A 31 -1.61 -21.30 5.22
CA LYS A 31 -1.63 -22.61 5.87
C LYS A 31 -1.52 -23.75 4.87
N LYS A 32 -2.29 -23.68 3.78
CA LYS A 32 -2.25 -24.70 2.74
C LYS A 32 -0.86 -24.82 2.10
N ALA A 33 -0.19 -23.69 1.85
CA ALA A 33 1.17 -23.72 1.32
C ALA A 33 2.17 -24.35 2.29
N ALA A 34 2.07 -24.03 3.58
CA ALA A 34 2.92 -24.61 4.62
C ALA A 34 2.66 -26.10 4.80
N ASP A 35 1.39 -26.52 4.86
CA ASP A 35 0.99 -27.94 5.01
C ASP A 35 1.40 -28.78 3.78
N ASP A 36 1.44 -28.19 2.59
CA ASP A 36 1.96 -28.81 1.36
C ASP A 36 3.51 -28.92 1.36
N GLY A 37 4.18 -28.42 2.40
CA GLY A 37 5.63 -28.55 2.59
C GLY A 37 6.45 -27.42 1.93
N ALA A 38 5.89 -26.23 1.75
CA ALA A 38 6.67 -25.09 1.29
C ALA A 38 7.76 -24.73 2.31
N GLY A 39 9.03 -24.73 1.89
CA GLY A 39 10.14 -24.26 2.70
C GLY A 39 10.20 -22.72 2.81
N MET A 40 9.65 -22.01 1.81
CA MET A 40 9.50 -20.56 1.82
C MET A 40 8.16 -20.16 1.21
N ILE A 41 7.47 -19.20 1.83
CA ILE A 41 6.21 -18.65 1.33
C ILE A 41 6.41 -17.15 1.07
N VAL A 42 6.20 -16.72 -0.19
CA VAL A 42 6.32 -15.33 -0.63
C VAL A 42 4.92 -14.75 -0.82
N MET A 43 4.63 -13.67 -0.14
CA MET A 43 3.35 -12.97 -0.19
C MET A 43 3.57 -11.51 -0.56
N ALA A 44 2.66 -10.92 -1.34
CA ALA A 44 2.71 -9.53 -1.73
C ALA A 44 1.39 -8.83 -1.37
N GLY A 45 1.50 -7.73 -0.63
CA GLY A 45 0.40 -6.90 -0.16
C GLY A 45 0.16 -6.98 1.33
N SER A 46 -0.20 -5.85 1.92
CA SER A 46 -0.46 -5.69 3.36
C SER A 46 -1.62 -6.55 3.88
N GLY A 47 -2.53 -7.00 3.00
CA GLY A 47 -3.61 -7.91 3.37
C GLY A 47 -3.15 -9.25 3.97
N PHE A 48 -1.92 -9.68 3.68
CA PHE A 48 -1.35 -10.90 4.27
C PHE A 48 -0.75 -10.70 5.67
N ALA A 49 -0.67 -9.47 6.18
CA ALA A 49 0.08 -9.16 7.39
C ALA A 49 -0.39 -9.95 8.63
N GLN A 50 -1.69 -10.06 8.86
CA GLN A 50 -2.27 -10.83 9.98
C GLN A 50 -2.09 -12.33 9.79
N ALA A 51 -2.26 -12.80 8.55
CA ALA A 51 -2.05 -14.22 8.22
C ALA A 51 -0.59 -14.63 8.49
N VAL A 52 0.39 -13.80 8.10
CA VAL A 52 1.81 -14.05 8.38
C VAL A 52 2.10 -13.96 9.87
N TYR A 53 1.53 -12.98 10.57
CA TYR A 53 1.69 -12.86 12.02
C TYR A 53 1.31 -14.16 12.76
N SER A 54 0.20 -14.77 12.37
CA SER A 54 -0.25 -16.05 12.92
C SER A 54 0.61 -17.21 12.45
N ALA A 55 0.96 -17.27 11.16
CA ALA A 55 1.65 -18.40 10.55
C ALA A 55 3.12 -18.50 10.96
N GLN A 56 3.84 -17.37 11.15
CA GLN A 56 5.27 -17.37 11.50
C GLN A 56 5.59 -18.13 12.81
N SER A 57 4.65 -18.15 13.75
CA SER A 57 4.79 -18.91 15.00
C SER A 57 4.28 -20.34 14.87
N ALA A 58 3.28 -20.59 14.01
CA ALA A 58 2.70 -21.91 13.81
C ALA A 58 3.61 -22.83 12.94
N TYR A 59 4.41 -22.25 12.07
CA TYR A 59 5.29 -22.96 11.12
C TYR A 59 6.74 -22.47 11.27
N PRO A 60 7.43 -22.84 12.36
CA PRO A 60 8.78 -22.31 12.67
C PRO A 60 9.86 -22.76 11.66
N ASP A 61 9.61 -23.85 10.92
CA ASP A 61 10.52 -24.39 9.91
C ASP A 61 10.23 -23.87 8.48
N THR A 62 9.25 -22.98 8.32
CA THR A 62 8.91 -22.32 7.06
C THR A 62 9.35 -20.87 7.10
N ASP A 63 10.08 -20.43 6.09
CA ASP A 63 10.46 -19.02 5.92
C ASP A 63 9.33 -18.23 5.24
N PHE A 64 9.12 -17.01 5.69
CA PHE A 64 8.10 -16.10 5.17
C PHE A 64 8.74 -14.82 4.62
N LEU A 65 8.38 -14.45 3.39
CA LEU A 65 8.72 -13.16 2.80
C LEU A 65 7.42 -12.39 2.54
N LEU A 66 7.20 -11.33 3.31
CA LEU A 66 6.07 -10.42 3.12
C LEU A 66 6.56 -9.15 2.44
N ILE A 67 6.06 -8.92 1.22
CA ILE A 67 6.34 -7.72 0.44
C ILE A 67 5.18 -6.74 0.60
N ASP A 68 5.49 -5.47 0.87
CA ASP A 68 4.53 -4.39 1.08
C ASP A 68 3.64 -4.60 2.32
N GLY A 69 4.25 -5.06 3.42
CA GLY A 69 3.55 -5.24 4.68
C GLY A 69 4.47 -5.63 5.82
N VAL A 70 3.99 -5.44 7.05
CA VAL A 70 4.66 -5.88 8.28
C VAL A 70 3.68 -6.73 9.09
N PRO A 71 4.07 -7.94 9.56
CA PRO A 71 3.18 -8.79 10.34
C PRO A 71 2.67 -8.08 11.59
N HIS A 72 1.38 -8.16 11.85
CA HIS A 72 0.73 -7.59 13.03
C HIS A 72 -0.51 -8.40 13.42
N ASP A 73 -0.92 -8.29 14.70
CA ASP A 73 -2.19 -8.82 15.19
C ASP A 73 -3.37 -7.86 14.94
N ASP A 74 -4.57 -8.25 15.35
CA ASP A 74 -5.81 -7.47 15.20
C ASP A 74 -5.76 -6.11 15.93
N SER A 75 -4.88 -6.00 16.93
CA SER A 75 -4.67 -4.77 17.70
C SER A 75 -3.57 -3.88 17.12
N SER A 76 -3.05 -4.22 15.94
CA SER A 76 -1.91 -3.55 15.29
C SER A 76 -0.61 -3.60 16.11
N ASN A 77 -0.40 -4.67 16.88
CA ASN A 77 0.90 -4.94 17.47
C ASN A 77 1.78 -5.62 16.42
N TYR A 78 2.81 -4.91 15.96
CA TYR A 78 3.73 -5.38 14.93
C TYR A 78 4.81 -6.28 15.55
N ALA A 79 5.01 -7.46 14.98
CA ALA A 79 6.10 -8.35 15.35
C ALA A 79 6.54 -9.24 14.18
N THR A 80 7.83 -9.26 13.91
CA THR A 80 8.45 -10.09 12.88
C THR A 80 9.29 -11.16 13.56
N ALA A 81 8.99 -12.43 13.32
CA ALA A 81 9.73 -13.57 13.87
C ALA A 81 11.05 -13.82 13.09
N GLY A 82 11.92 -14.65 13.63
CA GLY A 82 13.22 -14.94 13.03
C GLY A 82 13.18 -15.64 11.67
N ASN A 83 12.06 -16.29 11.35
CA ASN A 83 11.78 -16.92 10.05
C ASN A 83 10.97 -16.03 9.10
N THR A 84 10.84 -14.74 9.38
CA THR A 84 10.05 -13.81 8.57
C THR A 84 10.87 -12.60 8.17
N VAL A 85 10.79 -12.22 6.90
CA VAL A 85 11.36 -10.98 6.35
C VAL A 85 10.23 -10.14 5.78
N SER A 86 10.19 -8.87 6.18
CA SER A 86 9.28 -7.86 5.62
C SER A 86 10.04 -6.90 4.74
N VAL A 87 9.51 -6.67 3.53
CA VAL A 87 10.01 -5.65 2.62
C VAL A 87 8.94 -4.57 2.48
N ILE A 88 9.27 -3.35 2.85
CA ILE A 88 8.41 -2.17 2.70
C ILE A 88 9.09 -1.16 1.78
N PHE A 89 8.31 -0.30 1.16
CA PHE A 89 8.80 0.74 0.27
C PHE A 89 8.76 2.10 0.99
N ALA A 90 9.53 3.05 0.46
CA ALA A 90 9.55 4.44 0.96
C ALA A 90 8.47 5.26 0.21
N GLU A 91 7.20 4.92 0.42
CA GLU A 91 6.07 5.57 -0.26
C GLU A 91 5.98 7.06 0.07
N GLU A 92 6.44 7.45 1.27
CA GLU A 92 6.54 8.85 1.68
C GLU A 92 7.48 9.67 0.79
N GLU A 93 8.55 9.06 0.24
CA GLU A 93 9.45 9.76 -0.68
C GLU A 93 8.76 10.07 -2.00
N ALA A 94 8.03 9.09 -2.56
CA ALA A 94 7.26 9.30 -3.78
C ALA A 94 6.14 10.32 -3.58
N GLY A 95 5.42 10.23 -2.46
CA GLY A 95 4.43 11.24 -2.07
C GLY A 95 5.04 12.63 -1.94
N TYR A 96 6.19 12.73 -1.27
CA TYR A 96 6.91 14.00 -1.10
C TYR A 96 7.28 14.62 -2.44
N MET A 97 7.87 13.83 -3.34
CA MET A 97 8.23 14.31 -4.68
C MET A 97 7.01 14.81 -5.46
N ALA A 98 5.88 14.12 -5.37
CA ALA A 98 4.65 14.52 -6.05
C ALA A 98 4.12 15.87 -5.53
N GLY A 99 4.02 16.04 -4.21
CA GLY A 99 3.57 17.29 -3.59
C GLY A 99 4.52 18.44 -3.83
N TYR A 100 5.83 18.19 -3.72
CA TYR A 100 6.87 19.18 -3.99
C TYR A 100 6.83 19.66 -5.44
N ALA A 101 6.76 18.71 -6.40
CA ALA A 101 6.70 19.02 -7.82
C ALA A 101 5.45 19.82 -8.19
N ALA A 102 4.28 19.45 -7.66
CA ALA A 102 3.03 20.16 -7.93
C ALA A 102 3.14 21.66 -7.56
N VAL A 103 3.67 21.96 -6.37
CA VAL A 103 3.84 23.38 -5.94
C VAL A 103 4.93 24.09 -6.74
N LYS A 104 6.03 23.41 -7.06
CA LYS A 104 7.08 23.98 -7.92
C LYS A 104 6.60 24.28 -9.34
N ASP A 105 5.62 23.53 -9.83
CA ASP A 105 4.97 23.75 -11.13
C ASP A 105 3.90 24.89 -11.08
N GLY A 106 3.67 25.45 -9.90
CA GLY A 106 2.84 26.64 -9.68
C GLY A 106 1.43 26.36 -9.14
N TYR A 107 1.07 25.10 -8.88
CA TYR A 107 -0.23 24.78 -8.30
C TYR A 107 -0.29 25.15 -6.81
N THR A 108 -1.43 25.73 -6.41
CA THR A 108 -1.64 26.24 -5.04
C THR A 108 -2.83 25.59 -4.34
N LYS A 109 -3.75 24.98 -5.11
CA LYS A 109 -4.88 24.22 -4.60
C LYS A 109 -4.77 22.77 -5.04
N LEU A 110 -4.35 21.94 -4.10
CA LEU A 110 -4.05 20.53 -4.34
C LEU A 110 -5.13 19.64 -3.75
N GLY A 111 -5.24 18.41 -4.26
CA GLY A 111 -6.06 17.36 -3.69
C GLY A 111 -5.25 16.09 -3.43
N PHE A 112 -5.60 15.33 -2.39
CA PHE A 112 -5.15 13.97 -2.17
C PHE A 112 -6.36 13.06 -1.97
N ILE A 113 -6.56 12.08 -2.85
CA ILE A 113 -7.56 11.03 -2.69
C ILE A 113 -6.85 9.70 -2.52
N GLY A 114 -6.79 9.20 -1.28
CA GLY A 114 -6.33 7.85 -0.97
C GLY A 114 -7.45 6.83 -1.11
N GLY A 115 -7.14 5.59 -1.45
CA GLY A 115 -8.09 4.48 -1.41
C GLY A 115 -8.49 4.14 0.03
N GLN A 116 -8.13 2.97 0.52
CA GLN A 116 -8.23 2.65 1.94
C GLN A 116 -7.12 3.35 2.73
N ALA A 117 -7.40 3.66 4.01
CA ALA A 117 -6.42 4.29 4.90
C ALA A 117 -5.37 3.28 5.43
N LEU A 118 -4.78 2.48 4.54
CA LEU A 118 -3.72 1.51 4.83
C LEU A 118 -2.40 2.24 5.14
N PRO A 119 -1.46 1.60 5.85
CA PRO A 119 -0.19 2.24 6.22
C PRO A 119 0.58 2.83 5.06
N GLU A 120 0.69 2.11 3.93
CA GLU A 120 1.35 2.55 2.71
C GLU A 120 0.65 3.77 2.08
N ILE A 121 -0.69 3.78 2.03
CA ILE A 121 -1.47 4.90 1.49
C ILE A 121 -1.34 6.15 2.37
N LYS A 122 -1.26 5.96 3.69
CA LYS A 122 -0.99 7.04 4.64
C LYS A 122 0.41 7.64 4.43
N ARG A 123 1.44 6.80 4.20
CA ARG A 123 2.80 7.28 3.92
C ARG A 123 2.85 8.13 2.65
N TYR A 124 2.21 7.70 1.55
CA TYR A 124 2.06 8.53 0.36
C TYR A 124 1.42 9.88 0.66
N GLY A 125 0.30 9.89 1.39
CA GLY A 125 -0.42 11.12 1.72
C GLY A 125 0.38 12.05 2.63
N TYR A 126 1.05 11.53 3.65
CA TYR A 126 1.93 12.33 4.51
C TYR A 126 3.10 12.91 3.73
N GLY A 127 3.75 12.12 2.89
CA GLY A 127 4.81 12.59 2.00
C GLY A 127 4.31 13.73 1.12
N PHE A 128 3.16 13.56 0.47
CA PHE A 128 2.56 14.58 -0.39
C PHE A 128 2.35 15.93 0.32
N VAL A 129 1.76 15.89 1.52
CA VAL A 129 1.55 17.11 2.31
C VAL A 129 2.88 17.76 2.71
N GLN A 130 3.87 16.97 3.13
CA GLN A 130 5.18 17.48 3.53
C GLN A 130 5.96 18.05 2.35
N GLY A 131 5.92 17.41 1.19
CA GLY A 131 6.56 17.90 -0.03
C GLY A 131 5.95 19.21 -0.50
N ALA A 132 4.62 19.30 -0.51
CA ALA A 132 3.91 20.54 -0.84
C ALA A 132 4.24 21.67 0.15
N ALA A 133 4.29 21.37 1.45
CA ALA A 133 4.66 22.36 2.47
C ALA A 133 6.10 22.86 2.32
N ALA A 134 7.05 21.96 2.00
CA ALA A 134 8.44 22.34 1.77
C ALA A 134 8.59 23.28 0.56
N ALA A 135 7.97 22.91 -0.57
CA ALA A 135 8.00 23.76 -1.77
C ALA A 135 7.28 25.10 -1.55
N ALA A 136 6.16 25.11 -0.82
CA ALA A 136 5.42 26.31 -0.46
C ALA A 136 6.28 27.30 0.37
N ALA A 137 7.06 26.77 1.33
CA ALA A 137 7.99 27.57 2.12
C ALA A 137 9.12 28.16 1.28
N GLU A 138 9.67 27.40 0.32
CA GLU A 138 10.73 27.89 -0.58
C GLU A 138 10.24 28.94 -1.58
N THR A 139 8.97 28.84 -2.00
CA THR A 139 8.37 29.76 -2.99
C THR A 139 7.60 30.91 -2.34
N GLU A 140 7.56 30.96 -1.00
CA GLU A 140 6.74 31.92 -0.22
C GLU A 140 5.26 31.91 -0.64
N THR A 141 4.75 30.74 -1.06
CA THR A 141 3.40 30.57 -1.59
C THR A 141 2.51 29.91 -0.53
N LYS A 142 1.25 30.34 -0.45
CA LYS A 142 0.24 29.67 0.37
C LYS A 142 -0.39 28.54 -0.45
N VAL A 143 -0.37 27.31 0.09
CA VAL A 143 -0.97 26.13 -0.52
C VAL A 143 -2.13 25.62 0.33
N GLU A 144 -3.20 25.21 -0.32
CA GLU A 144 -4.37 24.55 0.29
C GLU A 144 -4.46 23.12 -0.24
N ILE A 145 -4.76 22.16 0.64
CA ILE A 145 -4.85 20.75 0.27
C ILE A 145 -6.16 20.15 0.76
N ASP A 146 -7.01 19.72 -0.18
CA ASP A 146 -8.14 18.86 0.12
C ASP A 146 -7.63 17.42 0.30
N TYR A 147 -8.02 16.74 1.40
CA TYR A 147 -7.46 15.44 1.76
C TYR A 147 -8.55 14.45 2.17
N ARG A 148 -8.66 13.31 1.48
CA ARG A 148 -9.68 12.30 1.78
C ARG A 148 -9.22 10.88 1.45
N TYR A 149 -9.76 9.91 2.22
CA TYR A 149 -9.73 8.49 1.87
C TYR A 149 -11.10 8.07 1.32
N ALA A 150 -11.10 7.31 0.21
CA ALA A 150 -12.31 6.80 -0.43
C ALA A 150 -12.96 5.65 0.36
N GLY A 151 -12.17 4.95 1.19
CA GLY A 151 -12.63 3.79 1.97
C GLY A 151 -12.57 2.47 1.21
N ALA A 152 -12.24 2.49 -0.08
CA ALA A 152 -12.05 1.32 -0.94
C ALA A 152 -10.87 1.56 -1.88
N SER A 153 -10.26 0.49 -2.40
CA SER A 153 -9.15 0.57 -3.35
C SER A 153 -9.61 0.55 -4.82
N GLU A 154 -10.90 0.41 -5.05
CA GLU A 154 -11.53 0.44 -6.38
C GLU A 154 -12.02 1.84 -6.71
N GLY A 155 -11.95 2.17 -8.01
CA GLY A 155 -12.61 3.35 -8.56
C GLY A 155 -14.13 3.23 -8.40
N SER A 156 -14.82 4.37 -8.20
CA SER A 156 -16.27 4.40 -8.03
C SER A 156 -16.86 5.73 -8.48
N ASP A 157 -18.17 5.73 -8.74
CA ASP A 157 -18.92 6.94 -9.05
C ASP A 157 -18.83 8.00 -7.94
N ASP A 158 -18.71 7.57 -6.68
CA ASP A 158 -18.60 8.50 -5.56
C ASP A 158 -17.21 9.18 -5.51
N VAL A 159 -16.15 8.46 -5.86
CA VAL A 159 -14.82 9.05 -6.05
C VAL A 159 -14.82 10.02 -7.22
N GLN A 160 -15.44 9.66 -8.34
CA GLN A 160 -15.58 10.54 -9.50
C GLN A 160 -16.34 11.83 -9.17
N LYS A 161 -17.47 11.73 -8.46
CA LYS A 161 -18.22 12.90 -7.99
C LYS A 161 -17.42 13.77 -7.04
N LEU A 162 -16.66 13.16 -6.13
CA LEU A 162 -15.78 13.88 -5.20
C LEU A 162 -14.71 14.65 -5.95
N ALA A 163 -14.02 14.02 -6.90
CA ALA A 163 -12.99 14.67 -7.71
C ALA A 163 -13.59 15.83 -8.53
N ALA A 164 -14.75 15.63 -9.17
CA ALA A 164 -15.45 16.67 -9.91
C ALA A 164 -15.81 17.86 -9.00
N GLN A 165 -16.34 17.61 -7.80
CA GLN A 165 -16.66 18.66 -6.83
C GLN A 165 -15.41 19.46 -6.42
N TRP A 166 -14.26 18.80 -6.26
CA TRP A 166 -13.00 19.48 -5.92
C TRP A 166 -12.50 20.33 -7.07
N TYR A 167 -12.51 19.83 -8.31
CA TYR A 167 -12.16 20.62 -9.49
C TYR A 167 -13.10 21.82 -9.69
N ASP A 168 -14.41 21.62 -9.53
CA ASP A 168 -15.40 22.72 -9.56
C ASP A 168 -15.17 23.73 -8.42
N GLY A 169 -14.66 23.30 -7.27
CA GLY A 169 -14.27 24.13 -6.13
C GLY A 169 -12.91 24.82 -6.30
N GLY A 170 -12.22 24.55 -7.41
CA GLY A 170 -10.96 25.19 -7.78
C GLY A 170 -9.70 24.41 -7.39
N THR A 171 -9.80 23.13 -6.97
CA THR A 171 -8.64 22.25 -6.89
C THR A 171 -8.02 22.07 -8.26
N GLU A 172 -6.70 22.29 -8.38
CA GLU A 172 -6.00 22.37 -9.66
C GLU A 172 -5.38 21.03 -10.09
N VAL A 173 -4.98 20.21 -9.11
CA VAL A 173 -4.40 18.90 -9.34
C VAL A 173 -4.73 17.97 -8.16
N ILE A 174 -5.04 16.71 -8.46
CA ILE A 174 -5.34 15.68 -7.46
C ILE A 174 -4.32 14.54 -7.57
N PHE A 175 -3.64 14.23 -6.46
CA PHE A 175 -2.84 13.02 -6.33
C PHE A 175 -3.76 11.87 -5.87
N ALA A 176 -4.11 10.97 -6.77
CA ALA A 176 -4.93 9.80 -6.47
C ALA A 176 -4.01 8.60 -6.19
N CYS A 177 -4.21 7.94 -5.04
CA CYS A 177 -3.32 6.90 -4.54
C CYS A 177 -4.13 5.71 -3.98
N GLY A 178 -3.84 4.51 -4.46
CA GLY A 178 -4.41 3.27 -3.95
C GLY A 178 -5.30 2.54 -4.95
N GLY A 179 -4.80 1.43 -5.50
CA GLY A 179 -5.53 0.58 -6.44
C GLY A 179 -6.02 1.33 -7.68
N SER A 180 -7.25 1.08 -8.11
CA SER A 180 -7.85 1.72 -9.27
C SER A 180 -8.58 3.04 -8.97
N VAL A 181 -8.42 3.63 -7.78
CA VAL A 181 -9.01 4.94 -7.41
C VAL A 181 -8.64 6.02 -8.43
N SER A 182 -7.40 5.99 -8.95
CA SER A 182 -6.93 6.93 -9.97
C SER A 182 -7.73 6.91 -11.27
N SER A 183 -8.43 5.83 -11.58
CA SER A 183 -9.30 5.77 -12.78
C SER A 183 -10.59 6.56 -12.65
N SER A 184 -10.93 7.04 -11.44
CA SER A 184 -12.12 7.83 -11.13
C SER A 184 -11.80 9.32 -10.90
N VAL A 185 -10.55 9.74 -11.04
CA VAL A 185 -10.07 11.11 -10.90
C VAL A 185 -9.61 11.69 -12.23
#